data_6db3e9b18e4b90bd004be7ca988f0ff7
#
_entry.id   6db3e9b18e4b90bd004be7ca988f0ff7
#
_cell.length_a   1.000
_cell.length_b   1.000
_cell.length_c   1.000
_cell.angle_alpha   90.00
_cell.angle_beta   90.00
_cell.angle_gamma   90.00
#
_symmetry.space_group_name_H-M   'P 1'
#
loop_
_entity.id
_entity.type
_entity.pdbx_description
1 polymer ?
#
loop_
_entity_poly.entity_id
_entity_poly.type
_entity_poly.pdbx_seq_one_letter_code
_entity_poly.pdbx_strand_id
1 'polypeptide(L)'
;MSKPIRVEDAARNELRAVVAWYEEKQPGLGGEFFAEVERTLELIERHPGLGASVPRVPTERGTRRLPLRRFPYAIVYREREVEIQVVAFAHNSRKPGYWRFR
;
A
#
# COMPACT_ATOMS: atom_id res chain seq x y z
N MET A 1 12.76 17.06 -4.24
CA MET A 1 11.41 17.35 -3.78
C MET A 1 10.56 16.08 -3.87
N SER A 2 9.86 15.72 -2.80
CA SER A 2 9.05 14.50 -2.84
C SER A 2 7.72 14.76 -3.53
N LYS A 3 7.18 13.72 -4.18
CA LYS A 3 5.88 13.78 -4.84
C LYS A 3 4.79 13.48 -3.82
N PRO A 4 3.62 14.12 -3.93
CA PRO A 4 2.51 13.79 -3.03
C PRO A 4 2.00 12.37 -3.27
N ILE A 5 1.49 11.76 -2.21
CA ILE A 5 0.87 10.45 -2.28
C ILE A 5 -0.62 10.61 -2.45
N ARG A 6 -1.19 9.91 -3.44
CA ARG A 6 -2.63 9.85 -3.65
C ARG A 6 -3.07 8.40 -3.49
N VAL A 7 -4.00 8.17 -2.56
CA VAL A 7 -4.54 6.84 -2.31
C VAL A 7 -5.82 6.68 -3.13
N GLU A 8 -5.86 5.67 -4.00
CA GLU A 8 -7.05 5.39 -4.81
C GLU A 8 -8.22 4.98 -3.92
N ASP A 9 -9.45 5.25 -4.38
CA ASP A 9 -10.65 4.98 -3.59
C ASP A 9 -10.75 3.51 -3.18
N ALA A 10 -10.46 2.59 -4.10
CA ALA A 10 -10.49 1.16 -3.78
C ALA A 10 -9.48 0.80 -2.69
N ALA A 11 -8.28 1.38 -2.76
CA ALA A 11 -7.24 1.16 -1.75
C ALA A 11 -7.65 1.76 -0.41
N ARG A 12 -8.26 2.95 -0.44
CA ARG A 12 -8.74 3.59 0.79
C ARG A 12 -9.80 2.74 1.49
N ASN A 13 -10.70 2.15 0.70
CA ASN A 13 -11.73 1.26 1.24
C ASN A 13 -11.11 0.01 1.85
N GLU A 14 -10.08 -0.55 1.21
CA GLU A 14 -9.33 -1.67 1.77
C GLU A 14 -8.69 -1.30 3.10
N LEU A 15 -8.06 -0.15 3.17
CA LEU A 15 -7.41 0.33 4.41
C LEU A 15 -8.43 0.44 5.55
N ARG A 16 -9.57 1.07 5.28
CA ARG A 16 -10.61 1.23 6.29
C ARG A 16 -11.11 -0.12 6.81
N ALA A 17 -11.32 -1.08 5.90
CA ALA A 17 -11.80 -2.40 6.27
C ALA A 17 -10.79 -3.14 7.14
N VAL A 18 -9.50 -3.05 6.81
CA VAL A 18 -8.45 -3.72 7.58
C VAL A 18 -8.29 -3.09 8.96
N VAL A 19 -8.31 -1.76 9.04
CA VAL A 19 -8.25 -1.04 10.32
C VAL A 19 -9.41 -1.48 11.23
N ALA A 20 -10.62 -1.53 10.68
CA ALA A 20 -11.81 -1.94 11.45
C ALA A 20 -11.69 -3.39 11.91
N TRP A 21 -11.19 -4.27 11.05
CA TRP A 21 -11.01 -5.69 11.38
C TRP A 21 -10.05 -5.88 12.56
N TYR A 22 -8.89 -5.20 12.52
CA TYR A 22 -7.94 -5.29 13.63
C TYR A 22 -8.48 -4.69 14.91
N GLU A 23 -9.22 -3.58 14.81
CA GLU A 23 -9.78 -2.94 15.98
C GLU A 23 -10.83 -3.84 16.66
N GLU A 24 -11.58 -4.59 15.90
CA GLU A 24 -12.52 -5.58 16.44
C GLU A 24 -11.80 -6.71 17.17
N LYS A 25 -10.63 -7.12 16.68
CA LYS A 25 -9.86 -8.21 17.29
C LYS A 25 -9.25 -7.78 18.62
N GLN A 26 -8.81 -6.53 18.69
CA GLN A 26 -8.16 -6.02 19.90
C GLN A 26 -8.23 -4.50 19.90
N PRO A 27 -8.80 -3.89 20.93
CA PRO A 27 -8.85 -2.43 21.02
C PRO A 27 -7.45 -1.82 20.89
N GLY A 28 -7.31 -0.82 20.05
CA GLY A 28 -6.04 -0.15 19.77
C GLY A 28 -5.24 -0.74 18.62
N LEU A 29 -5.52 -1.98 18.22
CA LEU A 29 -4.74 -2.64 17.19
C LEU A 29 -4.95 -2.02 15.81
N GLY A 30 -6.17 -1.54 15.53
CA GLY A 30 -6.45 -0.83 14.29
C GLY A 30 -5.61 0.43 14.16
N GLY A 31 -5.44 1.16 15.27
CA GLY A 31 -4.58 2.35 15.31
C GLY A 31 -3.13 2.01 15.08
N GLU A 32 -2.66 0.89 15.63
CA GLU A 32 -1.28 0.44 15.41
C GLU A 32 -1.04 0.07 13.95
N PHE A 33 -2.01 -0.60 13.31
CA PHE A 33 -1.93 -0.91 11.90
C PHE A 33 -1.86 0.37 11.06
N PHE A 34 -2.74 1.32 11.35
CA PHE A 34 -2.78 2.58 10.63
C PHE A 34 -1.46 3.36 10.78
N ALA A 35 -0.89 3.39 11.98
CA ALA A 35 0.39 4.05 12.22
C ALA A 35 1.52 3.39 11.41
N GLU A 36 1.49 2.08 11.30
CA GLU A 36 2.47 1.35 10.49
C GLU A 36 2.32 1.70 9.01
N VAL A 37 1.08 1.81 8.53
CA VAL A 37 0.82 2.23 7.15
C VAL A 37 1.37 3.63 6.92
N GLU A 38 1.12 4.56 7.84
CA GLU A 38 1.61 5.93 7.69
C GLU A 38 3.13 6.00 7.61
N ARG A 39 3.83 5.25 8.48
CA ARG A 39 5.30 5.21 8.45
C ARG A 39 5.82 4.66 7.12
N THR A 40 5.15 3.62 6.61
CA THR A 40 5.55 3.00 5.35
C THR A 40 5.30 3.94 4.18
N LEU A 41 4.19 4.68 4.20
CA LEU A 41 3.91 5.68 3.17
C LEU A 41 4.96 6.80 3.18
N GLU A 42 5.43 7.21 4.34
CA GLU A 42 6.51 8.19 4.44
C GLU A 42 7.79 7.68 3.80
N LEU A 43 8.11 6.40 4.01
CA LEU A 43 9.28 5.78 3.37
C LEU A 43 9.14 5.77 1.85
N ILE A 44 7.95 5.43 1.34
CA ILE A 44 7.69 5.43 -0.09
C ILE A 44 7.82 6.84 -0.66
N GLU A 45 7.34 7.85 0.06
CA GLU A 45 7.44 9.24 -0.38
C GLU A 45 8.89 9.67 -0.52
N ARG A 46 9.75 9.29 0.44
CA ARG A 46 11.17 9.63 0.41
C ARG A 46 11.95 8.80 -0.60
N HIS A 47 11.58 7.53 -0.77
CA HIS A 47 12.32 6.58 -1.59
C HIS A 47 11.34 5.75 -2.42
N PRO A 48 10.75 6.33 -3.49
CA PRO A 48 9.74 5.62 -4.28
C PRO A 48 10.22 4.30 -4.88
N GLY A 49 11.52 4.16 -5.11
CA GLY A 49 12.08 2.92 -5.65
C GLY A 49 12.28 1.80 -4.62
N LEU A 50 11.90 2.02 -3.36
CA LEU A 50 12.16 1.06 -2.28
C LEU A 50 11.40 -0.25 -2.46
N GLY A 51 10.15 -0.21 -2.93
CA GLY A 51 9.37 -1.41 -3.16
C GLY A 51 9.92 -2.23 -4.33
N ALA A 52 9.71 -3.56 -4.26
CA ALA A 52 10.12 -4.45 -5.34
C ALA A 52 9.15 -4.34 -6.51
N SER A 53 9.66 -4.48 -7.73
CA SER A 53 8.83 -4.54 -8.92
C SER A 53 7.91 -5.76 -8.85
N VAL A 54 6.66 -5.59 -9.29
CA VAL A 54 5.68 -6.68 -9.24
C VAL A 54 5.81 -7.52 -10.51
N PRO A 55 6.02 -8.86 -10.37
CA PRO A 55 6.11 -9.74 -11.56
C PRO A 55 4.80 -9.77 -12.33
N ARG A 56 4.89 -9.97 -13.65
CA ARG A 56 3.74 -10.15 -14.55
C ARG A 56 2.85 -8.91 -14.68
N VAL A 57 3.34 -7.75 -14.23
CA VAL A 57 2.69 -6.48 -14.47
C VAL A 57 3.57 -5.73 -15.47
N PRO A 58 3.00 -5.09 -16.49
CA PRO A 58 3.81 -4.34 -17.45
C PRO A 58 4.74 -3.35 -16.71
N THR A 59 6.02 -3.41 -17.05
CA THR A 59 7.03 -2.58 -16.37
C THR A 59 6.80 -1.09 -16.60
N GLU A 60 6.19 -0.73 -17.74
CA GLU A 60 5.87 0.68 -18.02
C GLU A 60 4.88 1.27 -17.04
N ARG A 61 4.19 0.45 -16.28
CA ARG A 61 3.29 0.95 -15.22
C ARG A 61 4.04 1.32 -13.96
N GLY A 62 5.29 0.87 -13.81
CA GLY A 62 6.11 1.18 -12.64
C GLY A 62 5.50 0.73 -11.32
N THR A 63 4.81 -0.44 -11.33
CA THR A 63 4.15 -0.94 -10.13
C THR A 63 5.15 -1.59 -9.20
N ARG A 64 5.09 -1.21 -7.92
CA ARG A 64 5.95 -1.74 -6.88
C ARG A 64 5.14 -2.18 -5.68
N ARG A 65 5.74 -3.04 -4.87
CA ARG A 65 5.11 -3.61 -3.68
C ARG A 65 6.08 -3.51 -2.51
N LEU A 66 5.62 -2.93 -1.40
CA LEU A 66 6.43 -2.82 -0.19
C LEU A 66 5.68 -3.42 0.99
N PRO A 67 6.15 -4.56 1.55
CA PRO A 67 5.50 -5.18 2.70
C PRO A 67 5.61 -4.32 3.95
N LEU A 68 4.58 -4.37 4.79
CA LEU A 68 4.63 -3.80 6.13
C LEU A 68 5.50 -4.69 7.02
N ARG A 69 6.01 -4.15 8.12
CA ARG A 69 6.94 -4.89 9.00
C ARG A 69 6.22 -5.87 9.94
N ARG A 70 5.13 -5.43 10.56
CA ARG A 70 4.45 -6.19 11.62
C ARG A 70 3.20 -6.91 11.17
N PHE A 71 2.65 -6.53 10.05
CA PHE A 71 1.35 -7.01 9.59
C PHE A 71 1.50 -7.69 8.25
N PRO A 72 0.68 -8.72 7.96
CA PRO A 72 0.82 -9.50 6.71
C PRO A 72 0.17 -8.78 5.53
N TYR A 73 0.46 -7.50 5.37
CA TYR A 73 -0.04 -6.66 4.28
C TYR A 73 1.11 -5.95 3.60
N ALA A 74 0.89 -5.57 2.35
CA ALA A 74 1.84 -4.78 1.59
C ALA A 74 1.13 -3.61 0.94
N ILE A 75 1.86 -2.53 0.73
CA ILE A 75 1.38 -1.38 -0.03
C ILE A 75 1.80 -1.58 -1.47
N VAL A 76 0.84 -1.54 -2.40
CA VAL A 76 1.09 -1.60 -3.84
C VAL A 76 0.90 -0.20 -4.39
N TYR A 77 1.92 0.30 -5.10
CA TYR A 77 1.91 1.68 -5.56
C TYR A 77 2.59 1.81 -6.91
N ARG A 78 2.33 2.95 -7.58
CA ARG A 78 2.95 3.31 -8.85
C ARG A 78 3.50 4.72 -8.73
N GLU A 79 4.75 4.91 -9.13
CA GLU A 79 5.30 6.25 -9.21
C GLU A 79 4.88 6.86 -10.54
N ARG A 80 4.21 8.01 -10.47
CA ARG A 80 3.82 8.78 -11.65
C ARG A 80 4.69 10.02 -11.74
N GLU A 81 4.53 10.80 -12.82
CA GLU A 81 5.34 11.98 -13.05
C GLU A 81 5.20 13.00 -11.93
N VAL A 82 3.98 13.24 -11.46
CA VAL A 82 3.71 14.29 -10.46
C VAL A 82 3.23 13.76 -9.11
N GLU A 83 2.99 12.47 -8.98
CA GLU A 83 2.45 11.89 -7.75
C GLU A 83 2.84 10.44 -7.60
N ILE A 84 2.66 9.91 -6.40
CA ILE A 84 2.77 8.48 -6.13
C ILE A 84 1.35 7.97 -5.89
N GLN A 85 0.92 7.01 -6.70
CA GLN A 85 -0.44 6.47 -6.67
C GLN A 85 -0.44 5.16 -5.88
N VAL A 86 -1.17 5.13 -4.75
CA VAL A 86 -1.34 3.89 -3.98
C VAL A 86 -2.56 3.17 -4.53
N VAL A 87 -2.37 1.97 -5.06
CA VAL A 87 -3.43 1.22 -5.73
C VAL A 87 -4.05 0.14 -4.85
N ALA A 88 -3.35 -0.36 -3.85
CA ALA A 88 -3.90 -1.41 -2.98
C ALA A 88 -3.16 -1.52 -1.66
N PHE A 89 -3.90 -1.97 -0.62
CA PHE A 89 -3.33 -2.48 0.62
C PHE A 89 -3.66 -3.98 0.62
N ALA A 90 -2.71 -4.80 0.18
CA ALA A 90 -2.96 -6.19 -0.18
C ALA A 90 -2.44 -7.15 0.88
N HIS A 91 -3.31 -8.04 1.35
CA HIS A 91 -2.89 -9.12 2.25
C HIS A 91 -1.90 -10.03 1.50
N ASN A 92 -0.83 -10.46 2.18
CA ASN A 92 0.23 -11.25 1.57
C ASN A 92 -0.24 -12.60 1.01
N SER A 93 -1.33 -13.15 1.55
CA SER A 93 -1.89 -14.41 1.06
C SER A 93 -2.85 -14.23 -0.10
N ARG A 94 -3.22 -13.00 -0.43
CA ARG A 94 -4.16 -12.75 -1.52
C ARG A 94 -3.48 -12.92 -2.87
N LYS A 95 -4.24 -13.43 -3.85
CA LYS A 95 -3.73 -13.65 -5.19
C LYS A 95 -3.13 -12.36 -5.75
N PRO A 96 -1.87 -12.37 -6.20
CA PRO A 96 -1.25 -11.17 -6.76
C PRO A 96 -1.97 -10.67 -8.00
N GLY A 97 -2.07 -9.34 -8.11
CA GLY A 97 -2.59 -8.72 -9.30
C GLY A 97 -4.10 -8.50 -9.33
N TYR A 98 -4.82 -8.76 -8.23
CA TYR A 98 -6.26 -8.48 -8.19
C TYR A 98 -6.56 -6.99 -8.40
N TRP A 99 -5.59 -6.13 -8.09
CA TRP A 99 -5.66 -4.67 -8.25
C TRP A 99 -5.22 -4.20 -9.64
N ARG A 100 -4.92 -5.13 -10.53
CA ARG A 100 -4.27 -4.87 -11.81
C ARG A 100 -4.94 -3.80 -12.67
N PHE A 101 -6.25 -3.74 -12.62
CA PHE A 101 -7.02 -2.81 -13.46
C PHE A 101 -7.45 -1.54 -12.71
N ARG A 102 -6.89 -1.29 -11.57
CA ARG A 102 -7.15 -0.07 -10.82
C ARG A 102 -6.37 1.13 -11.34
#